data_7149baf2fcf607e0841da56d18c4c10e
#
_entry.id   7149baf2fcf607e0841da56d18c4c10e
#
_cell.length_a   1.000
_cell.length_b   1.000
_cell.length_c   1.000
_cell.angle_alpha   90.00
_cell.angle_beta   90.00
_cell.angle_gamma   90.00
#
_symmetry.space_group_name_H-M   'P 1'
#
loop_
_entity.id
_entity.type
_entity.pdbx_description
1 polymer ?
#
loop_
_entity_poly.entity_id
_entity_poly.type
_entity_poly.pdbx_seq_one_letter_code
_entity_poly.pdbx_strand_id
1 'polypeptide(L)'
;VGSEMCIRDSYYSVDTIYNAISQNKKIKFQYYQWNVKKEPELRHGGAYYHISPWGLLWDHENYYLIGYDSRAEQIRHYRVDKMLHILLSEEIREGKEEFQKIDMASYSKKSFGMFGGKEQSVKLLVENSLAGVIVDRFGKDVMMIPADADHFTVSVDVQVSSQFISWVFALGSQAKIVSPKNVVNQVRKEIEKLAEQYALPIENRREN
;
A
#
# COMPACT_ATOMS: atom_id res chain seq x y z
N VAL A 1 -13.97 22.13 16.58
CA VAL A 1 -14.44 21.10 17.56
C VAL A 1 -14.17 19.68 17.07
N GLY A 2 -13.84 19.44 15.78
CA GLY A 2 -13.61 18.09 15.23
C GLY A 2 -12.18 17.53 15.35
N SER A 3 -11.13 18.37 15.50
CA SER A 3 -9.74 17.92 15.37
C SER A 3 -9.14 17.35 16.68
N GLU A 4 -9.53 17.87 17.83
CA GLU A 4 -8.99 17.40 19.12
C GLU A 4 -9.56 16.03 19.55
N MET A 5 -10.82 15.74 19.19
CA MET A 5 -11.42 14.42 19.44
C MET A 5 -10.74 13.32 18.61
N CYS A 6 -10.43 13.58 17.34
CA CYS A 6 -9.77 12.60 16.48
C CYS A 6 -8.34 12.24 16.95
N ILE A 7 -7.57 13.20 17.46
CA ILE A 7 -6.20 12.94 17.91
C ILE A 7 -6.21 12.10 19.20
N ARG A 8 -7.08 12.42 20.15
CA ARG A 8 -7.19 11.69 21.43
C ARG A 8 -7.64 10.25 21.22
N ASP A 9 -8.62 10.02 20.34
CA ASP A 9 -9.12 8.69 20.01
C ASP A 9 -8.08 7.83 19.31
N SER A 10 -7.22 8.44 18.48
CA SER A 10 -6.12 7.72 17.80
C SER A 10 -5.06 7.23 18.78
N TYR A 11 -4.71 7.99 19.83
CA TYR A 11 -3.78 7.54 20.85
C TYR A 11 -4.33 6.34 21.63
N TYR A 12 -5.58 6.39 22.08
CA TYR A 12 -6.21 5.25 22.77
C TYR A 12 -6.31 4.01 21.86
N SER A 13 -6.54 4.23 20.57
CA SER A 13 -6.58 3.15 19.59
C SER A 13 -5.21 2.48 19.42
N VAL A 14 -4.13 3.26 19.33
CA VAL A 14 -2.76 2.76 19.25
C VAL A 14 -2.39 1.98 20.51
N ASP A 15 -2.70 2.51 21.68
CA ASP A 15 -2.42 1.84 22.97
C ASP A 15 -3.17 0.52 23.09
N THR A 16 -4.44 0.48 22.71
CA THR A 16 -5.25 -0.75 22.74
C THR A 16 -4.68 -1.81 21.79
N ILE A 17 -4.26 -1.42 20.57
CA ILE A 17 -3.64 -2.30 19.61
C ILE A 17 -2.30 -2.83 20.14
N TYR A 18 -1.47 -1.94 20.70
CA TYR A 18 -0.18 -2.33 21.27
C TYR A 18 -0.33 -3.31 22.45
N ASN A 19 -1.33 -3.06 23.31
CA ASN A 19 -1.67 -3.96 24.41
C ASN A 19 -2.12 -5.34 23.91
N ALA A 20 -2.93 -5.39 22.85
CA ALA A 20 -3.34 -6.64 22.23
C ALA A 20 -2.14 -7.43 21.66
N ILE A 21 -1.21 -6.72 21.02
CA ILE A 21 0.03 -7.32 20.50
C ILE A 21 0.85 -7.93 21.62
N SER A 22 1.04 -7.19 22.73
CA SER A 22 1.82 -7.64 23.88
C SER A 22 1.21 -8.83 24.61
N GLN A 23 -0.11 -8.90 24.66
CA GLN A 23 -0.86 -10.01 25.28
C GLN A 23 -1.13 -11.18 24.33
N ASN A 24 -0.65 -11.12 23.10
CA ASN A 24 -0.89 -12.15 22.08
C ASN A 24 -2.40 -12.41 21.81
N LYS A 25 -3.21 -11.34 21.82
CA LYS A 25 -4.67 -11.40 21.66
C LYS A 25 -5.12 -10.78 20.34
N LYS A 26 -6.24 -11.30 19.79
CA LYS A 26 -6.96 -10.63 18.69
C LYS A 26 -7.65 -9.37 19.19
N ILE A 27 -8.02 -8.52 18.25
CA ILE A 27 -8.90 -7.37 18.48
C ILE A 27 -10.16 -7.48 17.63
N LYS A 28 -11.22 -6.83 18.09
CA LYS A 28 -12.42 -6.56 17.29
C LYS A 28 -12.66 -5.05 17.24
N PHE A 29 -13.06 -4.59 16.07
CA PHE A 29 -13.36 -3.18 15.84
C PHE A 29 -14.36 -3.00 14.72
N GLN A 30 -15.01 -1.85 14.68
CA GLN A 30 -15.79 -1.41 13.52
C GLN A 30 -14.90 -0.51 12.67
N TYR A 31 -15.15 -0.48 11.36
CA TYR A 31 -14.37 0.31 10.41
C TYR A 31 -15.27 1.19 9.57
N TYR A 32 -14.95 2.48 9.46
CA TYR A 32 -15.74 3.41 8.70
C TYR A 32 -15.05 3.91 7.44
N GLN A 33 -15.85 4.41 6.53
CA GLN A 33 -15.44 5.17 5.35
C GLN A 33 -16.24 6.48 5.30
N TRP A 34 -15.71 7.46 4.59
CA TRP A 34 -16.44 8.69 4.34
C TRP A 34 -17.40 8.50 3.17
N ASN A 35 -18.65 8.93 3.31
CA ASN A 35 -19.59 9.04 2.21
C ASN A 35 -19.41 10.40 1.47
N VAL A 36 -20.15 10.59 0.39
CA VAL A 36 -20.10 11.83 -0.42
C VAL A 36 -20.55 13.09 0.33
N LYS A 37 -21.28 12.93 1.44
CA LYS A 37 -21.69 14.02 2.32
C LYS A 37 -20.65 14.35 3.40
N LYS A 38 -19.49 13.68 3.39
CA LYS A 38 -18.45 13.77 4.42
C LYS A 38 -18.91 13.30 5.80
N GLU A 39 -19.79 12.32 5.84
CA GLU A 39 -20.26 11.67 7.06
C GLU A 39 -19.57 10.29 7.17
N PRO A 40 -19.18 9.85 8.39
CA PRO A 40 -18.63 8.52 8.58
C PRO A 40 -19.72 7.47 8.40
N GLU A 41 -19.48 6.50 7.53
CA GLU A 41 -20.36 5.39 7.26
C GLU A 41 -19.66 4.08 7.63
N LEU A 42 -20.29 3.27 8.50
CA LEU A 42 -19.73 1.98 8.91
C LEU A 42 -19.74 0.99 7.74
N ARG A 43 -18.58 0.40 7.47
CA ARG A 43 -18.47 -0.65 6.46
C ARG A 43 -19.16 -1.94 6.93
N HIS A 44 -19.61 -2.73 5.97
CA HIS A 44 -20.28 -4.01 6.21
C HIS A 44 -21.48 -3.91 7.18
N GLY A 45 -22.24 -2.81 7.12
CA GLY A 45 -23.41 -2.60 7.99
C GLY A 45 -23.07 -2.52 9.49
N GLY A 46 -21.84 -2.12 9.82
CA GLY A 46 -21.39 -2.01 11.20
C GLY A 46 -20.90 -3.33 11.83
N ALA A 47 -20.72 -4.38 11.04
CA ALA A 47 -20.16 -5.63 11.54
C ALA A 47 -18.73 -5.45 12.06
N TYR A 48 -18.39 -6.15 13.14
CA TYR A 48 -17.05 -6.15 13.70
C TYR A 48 -16.07 -6.95 12.84
N TYR A 49 -14.92 -6.34 12.61
CA TYR A 49 -13.73 -7.03 12.12
C TYR A 49 -13.06 -7.76 13.29
N HIS A 50 -12.60 -8.98 13.05
CA HIS A 50 -11.85 -9.79 14.02
C HIS A 50 -10.46 -10.02 13.44
N ILE A 51 -9.46 -9.35 13.98
CA ILE A 51 -8.13 -9.27 13.37
C ILE A 51 -7.06 -9.61 14.40
N SER A 52 -6.06 -10.35 13.97
CA SER A 52 -4.84 -10.61 14.75
C SER A 52 -3.86 -9.47 14.50
N PRO A 53 -3.65 -8.53 15.44
CA PRO A 53 -2.75 -7.40 15.25
C PRO A 53 -1.30 -7.86 15.34
N TRP A 54 -0.47 -7.53 14.34
CA TRP A 54 0.94 -7.93 14.30
C TRP A 54 1.91 -6.77 14.36
N GLY A 55 1.56 -5.62 13.82
CA GLY A 55 2.42 -4.44 13.84
C GLY A 55 1.64 -3.16 13.61
N LEU A 56 2.27 -2.06 14.00
CA LEU A 56 1.84 -0.71 13.68
C LEU A 56 2.91 -0.05 12.82
N LEU A 57 2.49 0.62 11.77
CA LEU A 57 3.36 1.34 10.86
C LEU A 57 2.87 2.77 10.70
N TRP A 58 3.80 3.72 10.70
CA TRP A 58 3.51 5.12 10.39
C TRP A 58 3.84 5.38 8.91
N ASP A 59 2.86 5.82 8.14
CA ASP A 59 3.02 6.17 6.73
C ASP A 59 2.08 7.30 6.34
N HIS A 60 2.59 8.32 5.62
CA HIS A 60 1.80 9.46 5.15
C HIS A 60 0.87 10.05 6.21
N GLU A 61 1.45 10.42 7.38
CA GLU A 61 0.75 11.04 8.50
C GLU A 61 -0.37 10.18 9.15
N ASN A 62 -0.37 8.88 8.90
CA ASN A 62 -1.34 7.97 9.50
C ASN A 62 -0.68 6.73 10.10
N TYR A 63 -1.25 6.25 11.20
CA TYR A 63 -0.95 4.91 11.70
C TYR A 63 -1.74 3.86 10.95
N TYR A 64 -1.06 2.80 10.55
CA TYR A 64 -1.64 1.61 9.95
C TYR A 64 -1.41 0.40 10.84
N LEU A 65 -2.49 -0.29 11.16
CA LEU A 65 -2.42 -1.62 11.73
C LEU A 65 -2.11 -2.63 10.61
N ILE A 66 -1.06 -3.41 10.79
CA ILE A 66 -0.78 -4.60 9.99
C ILE A 66 -1.35 -5.77 10.77
N GLY A 67 -2.39 -6.38 10.24
CA GLY A 67 -3.12 -7.44 10.89
C GLY A 67 -3.43 -8.61 9.97
N TYR A 68 -3.51 -9.81 10.55
CA TYR A 68 -3.94 -11.00 9.85
C TYR A 68 -5.45 -11.18 9.97
N ASP A 69 -6.11 -11.29 8.84
CA ASP A 69 -7.54 -11.59 8.72
C ASP A 69 -7.71 -13.08 8.46
N SER A 70 -8.12 -13.84 9.48
CA SER A 70 -8.29 -15.30 9.40
C SER A 70 -9.38 -15.73 8.41
N ARG A 71 -10.37 -14.85 8.12
CA ARG A 71 -11.43 -15.17 7.15
C ARG A 71 -10.94 -15.08 5.71
N ALA A 72 -10.02 -14.17 5.47
CA ALA A 72 -9.43 -13.95 4.16
C ALA A 72 -8.06 -14.64 4.01
N GLU A 73 -7.55 -15.24 5.10
CA GLU A 73 -6.24 -15.92 5.18
C GLU A 73 -5.08 -15.06 4.65
N GLN A 74 -5.11 -13.75 4.98
CA GLN A 74 -4.11 -12.82 4.48
C GLN A 74 -3.82 -11.66 5.43
N ILE A 75 -2.65 -11.06 5.27
CA ILE A 75 -2.29 -9.80 5.91
C ILE A 75 -3.05 -8.65 5.25
N ARG A 76 -3.64 -7.79 6.08
CA ARG A 76 -4.36 -6.58 5.68
C ARG A 76 -3.87 -5.37 6.45
N HIS A 77 -4.10 -4.20 5.86
CA HIS A 77 -3.81 -2.91 6.48
C HIS A 77 -5.10 -2.18 6.83
N TYR A 78 -5.12 -1.61 8.02
CA TYR A 78 -6.23 -0.80 8.48
C TYR A 78 -5.69 0.54 9.00
N ARG A 79 -6.21 1.63 8.50
CA ARG A 79 -5.90 2.96 9.06
C ARG A 79 -6.50 3.04 10.46
N VAL A 80 -5.67 3.34 11.44
CA VAL A 80 -6.07 3.35 12.85
C VAL A 80 -7.11 4.45 13.15
N ASP A 81 -6.99 5.60 12.47
CA ASP A 81 -7.95 6.71 12.59
C ASP A 81 -9.37 6.38 12.10
N LYS A 82 -9.53 5.29 11.33
CA LYS A 82 -10.82 4.80 10.83
C LYS A 82 -11.39 3.62 11.62
N MET A 83 -10.68 3.18 12.64
CA MET A 83 -11.11 2.10 13.51
C MET A 83 -11.90 2.66 14.69
N LEU A 84 -13.09 2.13 14.92
CA LEU A 84 -13.98 2.52 16.02
C LEU A 84 -14.23 1.35 16.94
N HIS A 85 -14.44 1.64 18.22
CA HIS A 85 -14.82 0.65 19.23
C HIS A 85 -13.84 -0.54 19.28
N ILE A 86 -12.53 -0.24 19.34
CA ILE A 86 -11.50 -1.28 19.41
C ILE A 86 -11.57 -1.97 20.76
N LEU A 87 -11.80 -3.28 20.74
CA LEU A 87 -11.91 -4.13 21.91
C LEU A 87 -10.91 -5.27 21.84
N LEU A 88 -10.30 -5.58 22.97
CA LEU A 88 -9.48 -6.77 23.12
C LEU A 88 -10.39 -8.01 23.07
N SER A 89 -9.97 -9.03 22.32
CA SER A 89 -10.63 -10.34 22.28
C SER A 89 -9.96 -11.31 23.24
N GLU A 90 -10.67 -12.33 23.69
CA GLU A 90 -10.08 -13.44 24.44
C GLU A 90 -9.30 -14.43 23.53
N GLU A 91 -9.51 -14.36 22.22
CA GLU A 91 -8.87 -15.24 21.25
C GLU A 91 -7.38 -14.91 21.05
N ILE A 92 -6.57 -15.95 20.89
CA ILE A 92 -5.13 -15.84 20.58
C ILE A 92 -4.95 -15.44 19.11
N ARG A 93 -3.91 -14.65 18.83
CA ARG A 93 -3.55 -14.24 17.46
C ARG A 93 -3.20 -15.43 16.58
N GLU A 94 -3.56 -15.33 15.33
CA GLU A 94 -3.23 -16.23 14.22
C GLU A 94 -2.38 -15.51 13.16
N GLY A 95 -1.85 -16.26 12.18
CA GLY A 95 -1.13 -15.68 11.05
C GLY A 95 0.30 -15.27 11.38
N LYS A 96 0.94 -15.92 12.35
CA LYS A 96 2.34 -15.67 12.72
C LYS A 96 3.29 -15.97 11.55
N GLU A 97 3.07 -17.08 10.86
CA GLU A 97 3.91 -17.48 9.74
C GLU A 97 3.80 -16.53 8.57
N GLU A 98 2.59 -16.03 8.29
CA GLU A 98 2.35 -15.03 7.24
C GLU A 98 3.02 -13.71 7.58
N PHE A 99 2.96 -13.29 8.83
CA PHE A 99 3.62 -12.07 9.28
C PHE A 99 5.14 -12.18 9.29
N GLN A 100 5.70 -13.33 9.65
CA GLN A 100 7.15 -13.56 9.63
C GLN A 100 7.78 -13.50 8.24
N LYS A 101 6.99 -13.66 7.18
CA LYS A 101 7.44 -13.48 5.79
C LYS A 101 7.62 -11.99 5.42
N ILE A 102 7.13 -11.09 6.27
CA ILE A 102 7.17 -9.64 6.04
C ILE A 102 8.41 -9.07 6.72
N ASP A 103 9.31 -8.50 5.92
CA ASP A 103 10.36 -7.65 6.45
C ASP A 103 9.81 -6.24 6.71
N MET A 104 9.47 -5.97 7.96
CA MET A 104 8.89 -4.69 8.39
C MET A 104 9.77 -3.48 8.06
N ALA A 105 11.09 -3.64 8.04
CA ALA A 105 12.01 -2.54 7.76
C ALA A 105 11.93 -2.07 6.29
N SER A 106 11.67 -3.00 5.37
CA SER A 106 11.52 -2.69 3.94
C SER A 106 10.05 -2.56 3.51
N TYR A 107 9.11 -2.92 4.37
CA TYR A 107 7.69 -3.04 4.01
C TYR A 107 7.08 -1.72 3.50
N SER A 108 7.37 -0.61 4.17
CA SER A 108 6.89 0.72 3.74
C SER A 108 7.52 1.16 2.41
N LYS A 109 8.75 0.74 2.12
CA LYS A 109 9.42 1.05 0.86
C LYS A 109 8.84 0.28 -0.32
N LYS A 110 8.45 -0.99 -0.10
CA LYS A 110 7.83 -1.86 -1.11
C LYS A 110 6.35 -1.56 -1.34
N SER A 111 5.68 -1.02 -0.33
CA SER A 111 4.26 -0.69 -0.36
C SER A 111 4.07 0.78 -0.77
N PHE A 112 3.14 1.04 -1.66
CA PHE A 112 2.76 2.39 -2.08
C PHE A 112 1.42 2.76 -1.43
N GLY A 113 1.46 3.68 -0.45
CA GLY A 113 0.26 4.13 0.27
C GLY A 113 -0.45 3.01 1.04
N MET A 114 0.26 1.98 1.50
CA MET A 114 -0.29 0.80 2.17
C MET A 114 -1.34 0.03 1.35
N PHE A 115 -1.31 0.17 0.03
CA PHE A 115 -2.11 -0.68 -0.85
C PHE A 115 -1.39 -2.00 -1.10
N GLY A 116 -2.05 -3.09 -0.73
CA GLY A 116 -1.55 -4.43 -0.96
C GLY A 116 -1.50 -4.79 -2.45
N GLY A 117 -0.56 -5.64 -2.82
CA GLY A 117 -0.40 -6.17 -4.17
C GLY A 117 0.52 -7.38 -4.13
N LYS A 118 0.63 -8.08 -5.26
CA LYS A 118 1.62 -9.16 -5.37
C LYS A 118 3.02 -8.56 -5.40
N GLU A 119 3.89 -8.98 -4.49
CA GLU A 119 5.30 -8.58 -4.50
C GLU A 119 6.00 -9.17 -5.74
N GLN A 120 6.65 -8.30 -6.50
CA GLN A 120 7.39 -8.68 -7.71
C GLN A 120 8.61 -7.77 -7.85
N SER A 121 9.67 -8.33 -8.43
CA SER A 121 10.82 -7.53 -8.90
C SER A 121 10.44 -6.88 -10.22
N VAL A 122 10.44 -5.55 -10.24
CA VAL A 122 10.06 -4.74 -11.40
C VAL A 122 11.27 -3.96 -11.88
N LYS A 123 11.58 -4.07 -13.19
CA LYS A 123 12.63 -3.28 -13.81
C LYS A 123 12.04 -2.04 -14.46
N LEU A 124 12.62 -0.89 -14.12
CA LEU A 124 12.31 0.41 -14.69
C LEU A 124 13.45 0.84 -15.61
N LEU A 125 13.12 1.50 -16.72
CA LEU A 125 14.05 2.34 -17.48
C LEU A 125 13.73 3.79 -17.13
N VAL A 126 14.75 4.55 -16.73
CA VAL A 126 14.59 5.88 -16.11
C VAL A 126 15.63 6.84 -16.67
N GLU A 127 15.23 8.09 -16.96
CA GLU A 127 16.19 9.14 -17.32
C GLU A 127 17.13 9.48 -16.16
N ASN A 128 18.38 9.81 -16.49
CA ASN A 128 19.42 10.14 -15.49
C ASN A 128 19.03 11.30 -14.58
N SER A 129 18.20 12.23 -15.05
CA SER A 129 17.66 13.36 -14.28
C SER A 129 16.83 12.93 -13.06
N LEU A 130 16.21 11.74 -13.08
CA LEU A 130 15.41 11.20 -12.01
C LEU A 130 16.16 10.29 -11.02
N ALA A 131 17.51 10.23 -11.11
CA ALA A 131 18.31 9.39 -10.22
C ALA A 131 18.04 9.70 -8.73
N GLY A 132 17.91 10.99 -8.37
CA GLY A 132 17.56 11.40 -7.00
C GLY A 132 16.22 10.87 -6.54
N VAL A 133 15.19 10.91 -7.39
CA VAL A 133 13.84 10.40 -7.09
C VAL A 133 13.87 8.90 -6.79
N ILE A 134 14.66 8.14 -7.54
CA ILE A 134 14.84 6.70 -7.32
C ILE A 134 15.55 6.44 -5.99
N VAL A 135 16.63 7.16 -5.70
CA VAL A 135 17.36 7.04 -4.42
C VAL A 135 16.48 7.41 -3.23
N ASP A 136 15.74 8.51 -3.32
CA ASP A 136 14.84 8.96 -2.24
C ASP A 136 13.74 7.92 -1.95
N ARG A 137 13.23 7.26 -3.01
CA ARG A 137 12.16 6.28 -2.85
C ARG A 137 12.64 4.90 -2.39
N PHE A 138 13.74 4.40 -2.97
CA PHE A 138 14.17 3.02 -2.78
C PHE A 138 15.43 2.88 -1.92
N GLY A 139 16.10 3.98 -1.63
CA GLY A 139 17.32 4.01 -0.83
C GLY A 139 18.60 4.04 -1.69
N LYS A 140 19.72 4.37 -1.04
CA LYS A 140 21.03 4.51 -1.70
C LYS A 140 21.62 3.19 -2.19
N ASP A 141 21.17 2.07 -1.63
CA ASP A 141 21.67 0.73 -1.97
C ASP A 141 21.03 0.15 -3.23
N VAL A 142 20.07 0.87 -3.83
CA VAL A 142 19.45 0.44 -5.08
C VAL A 142 20.47 0.45 -6.22
N MET A 143 20.55 -0.67 -6.94
CA MET A 143 21.51 -0.82 -8.04
C MET A 143 20.96 -0.15 -9.31
N MET A 144 21.59 0.93 -9.73
CA MET A 144 21.32 1.63 -10.99
C MET A 144 22.39 1.23 -12.03
N ILE A 145 21.95 0.72 -13.17
CA ILE A 145 22.82 0.24 -14.25
C ILE A 145 22.61 1.15 -15.46
N PRO A 146 23.65 1.87 -15.93
CA PRO A 146 23.55 2.66 -17.15
C PRO A 146 23.02 1.83 -18.33
N ALA A 147 22.03 2.35 -19.05
CA ALA A 147 21.44 1.72 -20.22
C ALA A 147 21.94 2.39 -21.52
N ASP A 148 22.04 3.69 -21.52
CA ASP A 148 22.59 4.53 -22.59
C ASP A 148 23.13 5.86 -22.01
N ALA A 149 23.38 6.86 -22.84
CA ALA A 149 23.91 8.16 -22.41
C ALA A 149 22.94 8.92 -21.48
N ASP A 150 21.65 8.74 -21.66
CA ASP A 150 20.61 9.53 -21.00
C ASP A 150 19.78 8.74 -19.98
N HIS A 151 19.93 7.40 -19.97
CA HIS A 151 19.08 6.51 -19.16
C HIS A 151 19.87 5.49 -18.36
N PHE A 152 19.27 5.04 -17.26
CA PHE A 152 19.69 3.87 -16.51
C PHE A 152 18.52 2.92 -16.28
N THR A 153 18.82 1.67 -15.97
CA THR A 153 17.82 0.71 -15.47
C THR A 153 18.00 0.47 -13.98
N VAL A 154 16.88 0.23 -13.30
CA VAL A 154 16.84 -0.14 -11.90
C VAL A 154 15.84 -1.26 -11.69
N SER A 155 16.20 -2.27 -10.90
CA SER A 155 15.28 -3.33 -10.46
C SER A 155 14.89 -3.10 -9.02
N VAL A 156 13.59 -3.05 -8.75
CA VAL A 156 13.03 -2.78 -7.42
C VAL A 156 11.98 -3.83 -7.06
N ASP A 157 12.03 -4.30 -5.82
CA ASP A 157 11.01 -5.22 -5.29
C ASP A 157 9.87 -4.40 -4.71
N VAL A 158 8.70 -4.53 -5.31
CA VAL A 158 7.52 -3.73 -4.95
C VAL A 158 6.25 -4.57 -4.92
N GLN A 159 5.29 -4.15 -4.12
CA GLN A 159 3.92 -4.62 -4.23
C GLN A 159 3.26 -3.92 -5.41
N VAL A 160 3.03 -4.67 -6.49
CA VAL A 160 2.43 -4.13 -7.71
C VAL A 160 0.96 -3.81 -7.44
N SER A 161 0.66 -2.54 -7.32
CA SER A 161 -0.66 -1.98 -7.02
C SER A 161 -0.97 -0.83 -7.96
N SER A 162 -2.23 -0.36 -7.96
CA SER A 162 -2.63 0.84 -8.71
C SER A 162 -1.83 2.07 -8.27
N GLN A 163 -1.47 2.18 -6.98
CA GLN A 163 -0.67 3.28 -6.45
C GLN A 163 0.77 3.24 -6.96
N PHE A 164 1.38 2.05 -7.05
CA PHE A 164 2.70 1.90 -7.68
C PHE A 164 2.66 2.34 -9.15
N ILE A 165 1.66 1.87 -9.90
CA ILE A 165 1.50 2.25 -11.32
C ILE A 165 1.27 3.76 -11.45
N SER A 166 0.42 4.35 -10.60
CA SER A 166 0.19 5.80 -10.59
C SER A 166 1.45 6.60 -10.24
N TRP A 167 2.29 6.09 -9.32
CA TRP A 167 3.57 6.70 -9.02
C TRP A 167 4.51 6.69 -10.23
N VAL A 168 4.56 5.58 -10.98
CA VAL A 168 5.35 5.54 -12.24
C VAL A 168 4.78 6.51 -13.27
N PHE A 169 3.46 6.61 -13.40
CA PHE A 169 2.82 7.60 -14.30
C PHE A 169 3.14 9.04 -13.91
N ALA A 170 3.28 9.34 -12.62
CA ALA A 170 3.66 10.67 -12.15
C ALA A 170 5.07 11.10 -12.59
N LEU A 171 5.93 10.14 -12.95
CA LEU A 171 7.25 10.40 -13.53
C LEU A 171 7.18 10.78 -15.04
N GLY A 172 6.01 10.73 -15.64
CA GLY A 172 5.77 11.10 -17.03
C GLY A 172 6.50 10.17 -18.03
N SER A 173 6.98 10.76 -19.12
CA SER A 173 7.73 10.05 -20.16
C SER A 173 9.14 9.66 -19.74
N GLN A 174 9.64 10.19 -18.62
CA GLN A 174 11.02 10.00 -18.15
C GLN A 174 11.26 8.65 -17.47
N ALA A 175 10.20 7.88 -17.22
CA ALA A 175 10.32 6.54 -16.66
C ALA A 175 9.29 5.58 -17.24
N LYS A 176 9.66 4.32 -17.42
CA LYS A 176 8.73 3.26 -17.82
C LYS A 176 9.10 1.92 -17.20
N ILE A 177 8.08 1.09 -16.98
CA ILE A 177 8.27 -0.31 -16.61
C ILE A 177 8.63 -1.12 -17.85
N VAL A 178 9.75 -1.85 -17.80
CA VAL A 178 10.22 -2.68 -18.90
C VAL A 178 10.08 -4.18 -18.64
N SER A 179 10.03 -4.59 -17.39
CA SER A 179 9.75 -5.98 -17.00
C SER A 179 9.21 -6.06 -15.56
N PRO A 180 8.54 -7.15 -15.19
CA PRO A 180 8.18 -8.33 -15.99
C PRO A 180 6.98 -8.07 -16.93
N LYS A 181 6.82 -8.92 -17.92
CA LYS A 181 5.79 -8.76 -18.99
C LYS A 181 4.36 -8.65 -18.46
N ASN A 182 4.03 -9.38 -17.38
CA ASN A 182 2.70 -9.29 -16.77
C ASN A 182 2.43 -7.90 -16.18
N VAL A 183 3.42 -7.23 -15.58
CA VAL A 183 3.28 -5.87 -15.04
C VAL A 183 3.19 -4.86 -16.18
N VAL A 184 3.99 -5.00 -17.23
CA VAL A 184 3.88 -4.16 -18.45
C VAL A 184 2.47 -4.27 -19.04
N ASN A 185 1.91 -5.48 -19.12
CA ASN A 185 0.55 -5.68 -19.62
C ASN A 185 -0.52 -5.06 -18.69
N GLN A 186 -0.30 -5.08 -17.38
CA GLN A 186 -1.18 -4.40 -16.42
C GLN A 186 -1.16 -2.88 -16.65
N VAL A 187 0.02 -2.30 -16.85
CA VAL A 187 0.17 -0.87 -17.16
C VAL A 187 -0.55 -0.51 -18.46
N ARG A 188 -0.39 -1.33 -19.52
CA ARG A 188 -1.09 -1.11 -20.80
C ARG A 188 -2.61 -1.08 -20.62
N LYS A 189 -3.17 -2.02 -19.85
CA LYS A 189 -4.60 -2.06 -19.54
C LYS A 189 -5.08 -0.82 -18.78
N GLU A 190 -4.27 -0.31 -17.85
CA GLU A 190 -4.63 0.93 -17.14
C GLU A 190 -4.59 2.15 -18.08
N ILE A 191 -3.61 2.22 -18.99
CA ILE A 191 -3.56 3.27 -20.01
C ILE A 191 -4.78 3.20 -20.96
N GLU A 192 -5.16 2.01 -21.39
CA GLU A 192 -6.37 1.80 -22.22
C GLU A 192 -7.63 2.31 -21.52
N LYS A 193 -7.84 1.94 -20.26
CA LYS A 193 -8.97 2.44 -19.47
C LYS A 193 -8.98 3.96 -19.33
N LEU A 194 -7.81 4.58 -19.09
CA LEU A 194 -7.69 6.03 -18.99
C LEU A 194 -7.98 6.69 -20.35
N ALA A 195 -7.48 6.13 -21.45
CA ALA A 195 -7.75 6.63 -22.79
C ALA A 195 -9.25 6.58 -23.13
N GLU A 196 -9.92 5.49 -22.78
CA GLU A 196 -11.39 5.35 -22.93
C GLU A 196 -12.12 6.38 -22.06
N GLN A 197 -11.72 6.56 -20.80
CA GLN A 197 -12.34 7.51 -19.88
C GLN A 197 -12.25 8.95 -20.38
N TYR A 198 -11.15 9.33 -21.04
CA TYR A 198 -10.96 10.67 -21.60
C TYR A 198 -11.29 10.75 -23.10
N ALA A 199 -11.93 9.73 -23.67
CA ALA A 199 -12.31 9.64 -25.07
C ALA A 199 -11.16 9.94 -26.05
N LEU A 200 -9.95 9.50 -25.70
CA LEU A 200 -8.78 9.65 -26.57
C LEU A 200 -8.77 8.51 -27.60
N PRO A 201 -8.56 8.81 -28.92
CA PRO A 201 -8.41 7.75 -29.93
C PRO A 201 -7.14 6.97 -29.63
N ILE A 202 -7.28 5.67 -29.40
CA ILE A 202 -6.14 4.74 -29.33
C ILE A 202 -5.79 4.39 -30.78
N GLU A 203 -4.88 5.14 -31.38
CA GLU A 203 -4.28 4.71 -32.64
C GLU A 203 -3.50 3.42 -32.39
N ASN A 204 -4.01 2.32 -32.95
CA ASN A 204 -3.25 1.06 -33.01
C ASN A 204 -1.97 1.30 -33.83
N ARG A 205 -0.89 1.71 -33.17
CA ARG A 205 0.45 1.60 -33.77
C ARG A 205 0.72 0.11 -33.95
N ARG A 206 0.38 -0.39 -35.15
CA ARG A 206 0.82 -1.70 -35.59
C ARG A 206 2.34 -1.68 -35.53
N GLU A 207 2.88 -2.63 -34.82
CA GLU A 207 4.31 -2.92 -34.81
C GLU A 207 4.79 -3.12 -36.24
N ASN A 208 5.69 -2.26 -36.69
CA ASN A 208 6.56 -2.54 -37.84
C ASN A 208 7.85 -3.14 -37.29
#